data_f902266288c041399dce2e5f016b9af7
#
_entry.id   f902266288c041399dce2e5f016b9af7
#
_cell.length_a   1.000
_cell.length_b   1.000
_cell.length_c   1.000
_cell.angle_alpha   90.00
_cell.angle_beta   90.00
_cell.angle_gamma   90.00
#
_symmetry.space_group_name_H-M   'P 1'
#
loop_
_entity.id
_entity.type
_entity.pdbx_description
1 polymer ?
#
loop_
_entity_poly.entity_id
_entity_poly.type
_entity_poly.pdbx_seq_one_letter_code
_entity_poly.pdbx_strand_id
1 'polypeptide(L)'
;SKAKTISKYLKGKYRVDASAGHIRDLPVHSLGVDIKNNFEPRYVDSENKEDVIRRLKDATRKADRVYLATDPDREGEAISWHLQTVLELDENGENRIEFNEVSEKAIYAALKKPRKINYNLVDAQQARRVLDRLVGYKLSDVLNRKIVDDSVKGNRSLSGGRVQSVALRLIVEREREIQAFVPQEYWNLTVELQDLAKKHAPFKALLEKKGNRKYKPSSAEETAAVLSALANGEYVVSKVKKTI
;
A
#
# COMPACT_ATOMS: atom_id res chain seq x y z
N SER A 1 -4.69 0.74 18.84
CA SER A 1 -5.35 -0.04 17.77
C SER A 1 -6.68 0.61 17.44
N LYS A 2 -7.17 0.44 16.22
CA LYS A 2 -8.46 0.97 15.72
C LYS A 2 -9.62 0.64 16.68
N ALA A 3 -9.65 -0.57 17.21
CA ALA A 3 -10.67 -1.01 18.18
C ALA A 3 -10.69 -0.17 19.46
N LYS A 4 -9.52 0.20 20.03
CA LYS A 4 -9.46 1.07 21.21
C LYS A 4 -10.03 2.46 20.95
N THR A 5 -9.77 3.03 19.78
CA THR A 5 -10.30 4.35 19.37
C THR A 5 -11.81 4.30 19.19
N ILE A 6 -12.33 3.27 18.51
CA ILE A 6 -13.76 3.04 18.34
C ILE A 6 -14.46 2.88 19.70
N SER A 7 -13.90 2.07 20.58
CA SER A 7 -14.44 1.87 21.94
C SER A 7 -14.54 3.19 22.72
N LYS A 8 -13.53 4.07 22.59
CA LYS A 8 -13.55 5.41 23.23
C LYS A 8 -14.70 6.28 22.71
N TYR A 9 -14.95 6.28 21.40
CA TYR A 9 -16.04 7.07 20.80
C TYR A 9 -17.43 6.54 21.17
N LEU A 10 -17.57 5.22 21.35
CA LEU A 10 -18.84 4.61 21.71
C LEU A 10 -19.18 4.70 23.22
N LYS A 11 -18.28 5.23 24.05
CA LYS A 11 -18.53 5.60 25.45
C LYS A 11 -19.18 4.48 26.29
N GLY A 12 -18.79 3.24 26.05
CA GLY A 12 -19.29 2.06 26.77
C GLY A 12 -20.67 1.55 26.36
N LYS A 13 -21.37 2.20 25.39
CA LYS A 13 -22.65 1.72 24.88
C LYS A 13 -22.55 0.42 24.08
N TYR A 14 -21.34 0.12 23.56
CA TYR A 14 -21.05 -1.07 22.79
C TYR A 14 -19.76 -1.70 23.30
N ARG A 15 -19.75 -3.01 23.42
CA ARG A 15 -18.49 -3.76 23.55
C ARG A 15 -17.81 -3.81 22.19
N VAL A 16 -16.56 -3.39 22.11
CA VAL A 16 -15.75 -3.44 20.88
C VAL A 16 -14.66 -4.47 21.06
N ASP A 17 -14.59 -5.40 20.13
CA ASP A 17 -13.56 -6.44 20.10
C ASP A 17 -12.90 -6.51 18.71
N ALA A 18 -11.77 -7.20 18.57
CA ALA A 18 -11.02 -7.29 17.33
C ALA A 18 -10.65 -8.74 17.00
N SER A 19 -10.82 -9.13 15.73
CA SER A 19 -10.33 -10.40 15.18
C SER A 19 -8.81 -10.40 14.97
N ALA A 20 -8.20 -9.21 14.95
CA ALA A 20 -6.79 -9.03 14.61
C ALA A 20 -6.42 -9.66 13.25
N GLY A 21 -7.22 -9.40 12.23
CA GLY A 21 -7.09 -9.90 10.87
C GLY A 21 -7.96 -11.13 10.61
N HIS A 22 -7.56 -11.95 9.62
CA HIS A 22 -8.28 -13.16 9.26
C HIS A 22 -8.28 -14.19 10.39
N ILE A 23 -9.43 -14.82 10.63
CA ILE A 23 -9.62 -15.90 11.60
C ILE A 23 -9.77 -17.26 10.92
N ARG A 24 -9.99 -17.29 9.61
CA ARG A 24 -10.03 -18.47 8.74
C ARG A 24 -9.19 -18.24 7.52
N ASP A 25 -8.55 -19.27 7.03
CA ASP A 25 -7.77 -19.26 5.79
C ASP A 25 -7.76 -20.65 5.15
N LEU A 26 -7.18 -20.74 3.94
CA LEU A 26 -6.86 -22.02 3.32
C LEU A 26 -5.83 -22.79 4.17
N PRO A 27 -5.87 -24.13 4.25
CA PRO A 27 -4.93 -24.92 5.04
C PRO A 27 -3.47 -24.58 4.70
N VAL A 28 -2.59 -24.58 5.70
CA VAL A 28 -1.17 -24.25 5.53
C VAL A 28 -0.42 -25.33 4.75
N HIS A 29 -0.69 -26.60 5.04
CA HIS A 29 0.08 -27.75 4.54
C HIS A 29 -0.55 -28.44 3.32
N SER A 30 -1.62 -27.90 2.76
CA SER A 30 -2.26 -28.45 1.56
C SER A 30 -2.71 -27.34 0.62
N LEU A 31 -3.05 -27.71 -0.60
CA LEU A 31 -3.56 -26.76 -1.59
C LEU A 31 -4.83 -26.07 -1.10
N GLY A 32 -5.72 -26.79 -0.42
CA GLY A 32 -6.96 -26.26 0.13
C GLY A 32 -7.97 -25.76 -0.93
N VAL A 33 -7.79 -26.17 -2.18
CA VAL A 33 -8.65 -25.79 -3.31
C VAL A 33 -8.98 -27.07 -4.09
N ASP A 34 -10.26 -27.34 -4.29
CA ASP A 34 -10.71 -28.47 -5.10
C ASP A 34 -10.78 -28.06 -6.58
N ILE A 35 -9.72 -28.39 -7.34
CA ILE A 35 -9.60 -28.03 -8.76
C ILE A 35 -10.69 -28.72 -9.61
N LYS A 36 -11.13 -29.91 -9.20
CA LYS A 36 -12.12 -30.69 -9.97
C LYS A 36 -13.55 -30.20 -9.73
N ASN A 37 -13.80 -29.59 -8.59
CA ASN A 37 -15.07 -29.03 -8.21
C ASN A 37 -15.03 -27.50 -8.25
N ASN A 38 -14.93 -26.96 -9.46
CA ASN A 38 -14.98 -25.51 -9.75
C ASN A 38 -14.06 -24.64 -8.88
N PHE A 39 -12.89 -25.17 -8.49
CA PHE A 39 -11.91 -24.48 -7.64
C PHE A 39 -12.43 -24.10 -6.26
N GLU A 40 -13.36 -24.87 -5.72
CA GLU A 40 -13.96 -24.59 -4.42
C GLU A 40 -12.92 -24.52 -3.30
N PRO A 41 -12.85 -23.40 -2.54
CA PRO A 41 -11.88 -23.23 -1.47
C PRO A 41 -12.36 -23.91 -0.19
N ARG A 42 -11.49 -24.69 0.44
CA ARG A 42 -11.71 -25.28 1.75
C ARG A 42 -11.08 -24.41 2.83
N TYR A 43 -11.89 -23.61 3.51
CA TYR A 43 -11.44 -22.78 4.63
C TYR A 43 -11.39 -23.57 5.93
N VAL A 44 -10.36 -23.30 6.73
CA VAL A 44 -10.18 -23.82 8.09
C VAL A 44 -9.94 -22.68 9.06
N ASP A 45 -10.27 -22.85 10.31
CA ASP A 45 -9.94 -21.88 11.36
C ASP A 45 -8.42 -21.81 11.52
N SER A 46 -7.89 -20.60 11.69
CA SER A 46 -6.45 -20.40 11.84
C SER A 46 -5.99 -20.86 13.22
N GLU A 47 -5.00 -21.77 13.27
CA GLU A 47 -4.49 -22.40 14.49
C GLU A 47 -4.08 -21.39 15.57
N ASN A 48 -3.53 -20.24 15.18
CA ASN A 48 -3.12 -19.19 16.10
C ASN A 48 -4.26 -18.22 16.49
N LYS A 49 -5.50 -18.52 16.16
CA LYS A 49 -6.69 -17.67 16.41
C LYS A 49 -7.75 -18.35 17.30
N GLU A 50 -7.51 -19.52 17.82
CA GLU A 50 -8.47 -20.24 18.63
C GLU A 50 -8.96 -19.44 19.85
N ASP A 51 -8.05 -18.79 20.56
CA ASP A 51 -8.41 -17.95 21.72
C ASP A 51 -9.23 -16.72 21.30
N VAL A 52 -8.91 -16.14 20.15
CA VAL A 52 -9.66 -15.00 19.60
C VAL A 52 -11.06 -15.45 19.22
N ILE A 53 -11.18 -16.57 18.53
CA ILE A 53 -12.47 -17.16 18.11
C ILE A 53 -13.33 -17.48 19.33
N ARG A 54 -12.77 -18.16 20.34
CA ARG A 54 -13.46 -18.48 21.58
C ARG A 54 -13.99 -17.23 22.28
N ARG A 55 -13.12 -16.22 22.47
CA ARG A 55 -13.49 -14.95 23.08
C ARG A 55 -14.59 -14.22 22.32
N LEU A 56 -14.55 -14.21 20.98
CA LEU A 56 -15.57 -13.59 20.14
C LEU A 56 -16.91 -14.37 20.22
N LYS A 57 -16.88 -15.70 20.18
CA LYS A 57 -18.09 -16.53 20.37
C LYS A 57 -18.74 -16.26 21.73
N ASP A 58 -17.96 -16.19 22.80
CA ASP A 58 -18.47 -15.91 24.14
C ASP A 58 -19.05 -14.50 24.26
N ALA A 59 -18.47 -13.53 23.54
CA ALA A 59 -19.02 -12.17 23.49
C ALA A 59 -20.31 -12.12 22.69
N THR A 60 -20.39 -12.82 21.57
CA THR A 60 -21.59 -12.93 20.71
C THR A 60 -22.78 -13.52 21.44
N ARG A 61 -22.57 -14.60 22.21
CA ARG A 61 -23.66 -15.24 22.99
C ARG A 61 -24.30 -14.33 24.04
N LYS A 62 -23.60 -13.27 24.47
CA LYS A 62 -24.02 -12.30 25.48
C LYS A 62 -24.55 -10.99 24.89
N ALA A 63 -24.57 -10.90 23.56
CA ALA A 63 -24.93 -9.66 22.86
C ALA A 63 -26.31 -9.82 22.20
N ASP A 64 -27.14 -8.80 22.33
CA ASP A 64 -28.44 -8.75 21.64
C ASP A 64 -28.25 -8.55 20.13
N ARG A 65 -27.15 -7.87 19.72
CA ARG A 65 -26.83 -7.61 18.33
C ARG A 65 -25.34 -7.49 18.12
N VAL A 66 -24.85 -8.04 17.00
CA VAL A 66 -23.45 -8.00 16.60
C VAL A 66 -23.30 -7.18 15.32
N TYR A 67 -22.32 -6.28 15.30
CA TYR A 67 -21.94 -5.51 14.11
C TYR A 67 -20.53 -5.86 13.67
N LEU A 68 -20.36 -6.07 12.38
CA LEU A 68 -19.08 -6.37 11.72
C LEU A 68 -18.55 -5.08 11.09
N ALA A 69 -17.49 -4.51 11.68
CA ALA A 69 -16.95 -3.19 11.37
C ALA A 69 -15.54 -3.23 10.80
N THR A 70 -15.29 -4.16 9.87
CA THR A 70 -14.02 -4.26 9.14
C THR A 70 -13.90 -3.18 8.08
N ASP A 71 -12.72 -3.05 7.45
CA ASP A 71 -12.47 -2.03 6.44
C ASP A 71 -13.45 -2.14 5.24
N PRO A 72 -13.78 -1.02 4.57
CA PRO A 72 -14.74 -1.00 3.45
C PRO A 72 -14.06 -1.41 2.14
N ASP A 73 -13.42 -2.57 2.12
CA ASP A 73 -12.80 -3.18 0.96
C ASP A 73 -13.10 -4.68 0.89
N ARG A 74 -12.64 -5.35 -0.17
CA ARG A 74 -12.89 -6.78 -0.35
C ARG A 74 -12.24 -7.66 0.74
N GLU A 75 -11.08 -7.25 1.29
CA GLU A 75 -10.44 -7.99 2.39
C GLU A 75 -11.27 -7.87 3.67
N GLY A 76 -11.72 -6.66 4.00
CA GLY A 76 -12.60 -6.43 5.14
C GLY A 76 -13.95 -7.13 4.98
N GLU A 77 -14.50 -7.20 3.78
CA GLU A 77 -15.74 -7.92 3.51
C GLU A 77 -15.58 -9.44 3.71
N ALA A 78 -14.46 -10.01 3.24
CA ALA A 78 -14.14 -11.42 3.46
C ALA A 78 -13.90 -11.74 4.94
N ILE A 79 -13.25 -10.85 5.69
CA ILE A 79 -13.08 -11.00 7.15
C ILE A 79 -14.46 -10.98 7.82
N SER A 80 -15.35 -10.07 7.44
CA SER A 80 -16.72 -10.01 7.97
C SER A 80 -17.50 -11.28 7.66
N TRP A 81 -17.40 -11.79 6.44
CA TRP A 81 -18.03 -13.07 6.04
C TRP A 81 -17.50 -14.25 6.85
N HIS A 82 -16.19 -14.36 7.05
CA HIS A 82 -15.60 -15.39 7.91
C HIS A 82 -16.06 -15.26 9.37
N LEU A 83 -16.16 -14.04 9.89
CA LEU A 83 -16.69 -13.78 11.22
C LEU A 83 -18.17 -14.17 11.30
N GLN A 84 -18.99 -13.82 10.32
CA GLN A 84 -20.40 -14.22 10.25
C GLN A 84 -20.54 -15.74 10.34
N THR A 85 -19.74 -16.47 9.57
CA THR A 85 -19.76 -17.96 9.55
C THR A 85 -19.32 -18.53 10.91
N VAL A 86 -18.19 -18.08 11.47
CA VAL A 86 -17.63 -18.63 12.72
C VAL A 86 -18.49 -18.28 13.93
N LEU A 87 -19.10 -17.11 13.95
CA LEU A 87 -19.95 -16.63 15.03
C LEU A 87 -21.42 -17.08 14.87
N GLU A 88 -21.71 -17.83 13.80
CA GLU A 88 -23.05 -18.37 13.50
C GLU A 88 -24.13 -17.26 13.45
N LEU A 89 -23.77 -16.11 12.86
CA LEU A 89 -24.69 -15.01 12.67
C LEU A 89 -25.62 -15.29 11.48
N ASP A 90 -26.82 -14.71 11.51
CA ASP A 90 -27.77 -14.82 10.40
C ASP A 90 -27.15 -14.28 9.10
N GLU A 91 -27.09 -15.14 8.07
CA GLU A 91 -26.56 -14.81 6.75
C GLU A 91 -27.34 -13.69 6.06
N ASN A 92 -28.64 -13.58 6.37
CA ASN A 92 -29.51 -12.53 5.86
C ASN A 92 -29.56 -11.30 6.77
N GLY A 93 -28.84 -11.33 7.90
CA GLY A 93 -28.83 -10.28 8.89
C GLY A 93 -28.08 -9.02 8.40
N GLU A 94 -28.58 -7.86 8.76
CA GLU A 94 -27.91 -6.58 8.54
C GLU A 94 -26.88 -6.34 9.64
N ASN A 95 -25.77 -7.09 9.57
CA ASN A 95 -24.71 -7.08 10.59
C ASN A 95 -23.48 -6.27 10.17
N ARG A 96 -23.37 -5.86 8.91
CA ARG A 96 -22.21 -5.16 8.34
C ARG A 96 -22.40 -3.64 8.47
N ILE A 97 -21.42 -2.95 9.03
CA ILE A 97 -21.34 -1.50 9.06
C ILE A 97 -20.02 -1.03 8.42
N GLU A 98 -20.08 0.10 7.71
CA GLU A 98 -18.94 0.66 6.99
C GLU A 98 -18.72 2.13 7.33
N PHE A 99 -17.46 2.50 7.47
CA PHE A 99 -17.03 3.88 7.60
C PHE A 99 -15.64 4.05 6.99
N ASN A 100 -15.44 5.14 6.26
CA ASN A 100 -14.18 5.45 5.58
C ASN A 100 -13.17 6.17 6.49
N GLU A 101 -13.64 6.68 7.63
CA GLU A 101 -12.81 7.36 8.61
C GLU A 101 -13.17 6.93 10.04
N VAL A 102 -12.21 6.96 10.95
CA VAL A 102 -12.43 6.62 12.35
C VAL A 102 -12.74 7.91 13.14
N SER A 103 -13.96 8.43 12.94
CA SER A 103 -14.51 9.56 13.69
C SER A 103 -15.78 9.16 14.42
N GLU A 104 -16.11 9.85 15.54
CA GLU A 104 -17.33 9.60 16.31
C GLU A 104 -18.56 9.72 15.39
N LYS A 105 -18.61 10.78 14.57
CA LYS A 105 -19.71 11.06 13.65
C LYS A 105 -19.90 9.94 12.61
N ALA A 106 -18.82 9.48 11.99
CA ALA A 106 -18.87 8.43 10.96
C ALA A 106 -19.31 7.08 11.55
N ILE A 107 -18.83 6.73 12.74
CA ILE A 107 -19.20 5.48 13.42
C ILE A 107 -20.68 5.47 13.78
N TYR A 108 -21.22 6.54 14.39
CA TYR A 108 -22.64 6.62 14.70
C TYR A 108 -23.52 6.68 13.46
N ALA A 109 -23.07 7.28 12.37
CA ALA A 109 -23.78 7.26 11.09
C ALA A 109 -23.84 5.85 10.50
N ALA A 110 -22.74 5.09 10.58
CA ALA A 110 -22.67 3.70 10.12
C ALA A 110 -23.59 2.77 10.94
N LEU A 111 -23.63 2.94 12.26
CA LEU A 111 -24.51 2.18 13.14
C LEU A 111 -26.01 2.38 12.85
N LYS A 112 -26.38 3.51 12.24
CA LYS A 112 -27.76 3.79 11.81
C LYS A 112 -28.13 3.17 10.47
N LYS A 113 -27.14 2.69 9.69
CA LYS A 113 -27.33 2.14 8.34
C LYS A 113 -26.55 0.83 8.18
N PRO A 114 -26.85 -0.19 9.00
CA PRO A 114 -26.26 -1.49 8.80
C PRO A 114 -26.77 -2.11 7.51
N ARG A 115 -25.98 -2.98 6.92
CA ARG A 115 -26.31 -3.71 5.70
C ARG A 115 -25.97 -5.20 5.79
N LYS A 116 -26.37 -5.95 4.80
CA LYS A 116 -25.92 -7.32 4.60
C LYS A 116 -24.49 -7.35 4.08
N ILE A 117 -23.82 -8.49 4.19
CA ILE A 117 -22.55 -8.76 3.55
C ILE A 117 -22.71 -8.70 2.03
N ASN A 118 -21.75 -8.07 1.36
CA ASN A 118 -21.69 -8.02 -0.09
C ASN A 118 -20.92 -9.23 -0.62
N TYR A 119 -21.65 -10.27 -1.03
CA TYR A 119 -21.05 -11.51 -1.53
C TYR A 119 -20.23 -11.31 -2.82
N ASN A 120 -20.52 -10.32 -3.64
CA ASN A 120 -19.69 -10.03 -4.81
C ASN A 120 -18.26 -9.61 -4.41
N LEU A 121 -18.10 -8.88 -3.30
CA LEU A 121 -16.77 -8.53 -2.77
C LEU A 121 -16.10 -9.74 -2.11
N VAL A 122 -16.86 -10.60 -1.43
CA VAL A 122 -16.38 -11.85 -0.86
C VAL A 122 -15.85 -12.75 -1.98
N ASP A 123 -16.62 -12.95 -3.05
CA ASP A 123 -16.25 -13.77 -4.20
C ASP A 123 -15.00 -13.23 -4.92
N ALA A 124 -14.90 -11.90 -5.05
CA ALA A 124 -13.72 -11.27 -5.62
C ALA A 124 -12.46 -11.51 -4.78
N GLN A 125 -12.58 -11.51 -3.45
CA GLN A 125 -11.48 -11.83 -2.54
C GLN A 125 -11.15 -13.33 -2.61
N GLN A 126 -12.15 -14.21 -2.59
CA GLN A 126 -11.96 -15.65 -2.71
C GLN A 126 -11.26 -16.04 -4.01
N ALA A 127 -11.72 -15.49 -5.15
CA ALA A 127 -11.10 -15.73 -6.46
C ALA A 127 -9.62 -15.32 -6.45
N ARG A 128 -9.30 -14.16 -5.86
CA ARG A 128 -7.92 -13.73 -5.68
C ARG A 128 -7.13 -14.71 -4.79
N ARG A 129 -7.69 -15.12 -3.66
CA ARG A 129 -7.03 -16.02 -2.71
C ARG A 129 -6.74 -17.38 -3.33
N VAL A 130 -7.71 -17.94 -4.07
CA VAL A 130 -7.56 -19.19 -4.82
C VAL A 130 -6.48 -19.07 -5.88
N LEU A 131 -6.51 -18.00 -6.67
CA LEU A 131 -5.51 -17.76 -7.71
C LEU A 131 -4.09 -17.61 -7.13
N ASP A 132 -3.93 -16.85 -6.05
CA ASP A 132 -2.64 -16.70 -5.38
C ASP A 132 -2.12 -18.02 -4.82
N ARG A 133 -3.02 -18.88 -4.29
CA ARG A 133 -2.68 -20.21 -3.82
C ARG A 133 -2.23 -21.14 -4.95
N LEU A 134 -2.98 -21.21 -6.03
CA LEU A 134 -2.66 -22.05 -7.19
C LEU A 134 -1.33 -21.63 -7.84
N VAL A 135 -1.16 -20.35 -8.12
CA VAL A 135 0.06 -19.83 -8.74
C VAL A 135 1.25 -20.02 -7.81
N GLY A 136 1.13 -19.64 -6.54
CA GLY A 136 2.20 -19.75 -5.56
C GLY A 136 2.70 -21.18 -5.38
N TYR A 137 1.81 -22.15 -5.23
CA TYR A 137 2.18 -23.56 -5.08
C TYR A 137 2.84 -24.12 -6.34
N LYS A 138 2.22 -23.92 -7.51
CA LYS A 138 2.76 -24.46 -8.77
C LYS A 138 4.07 -23.79 -9.18
N LEU A 139 4.17 -22.47 -9.04
CA LEU A 139 5.39 -21.75 -9.40
C LEU A 139 6.54 -22.10 -8.47
N SER A 140 6.30 -22.14 -7.16
CA SER A 140 7.32 -22.52 -6.19
C SER A 140 7.82 -23.95 -6.42
N ASP A 141 6.94 -24.89 -6.74
CA ASP A 141 7.32 -26.27 -7.08
C ASP A 141 8.24 -26.31 -8.32
N VAL A 142 7.88 -25.59 -9.40
CA VAL A 142 8.72 -25.51 -10.62
C VAL A 142 10.08 -24.87 -10.32
N LEU A 143 10.12 -23.79 -9.54
CA LEU A 143 11.38 -23.11 -9.16
C LEU A 143 12.28 -24.07 -8.37
N ASN A 144 11.74 -24.78 -7.41
CA ASN A 144 12.51 -25.71 -6.59
C ASN A 144 13.02 -26.92 -7.39
N ARG A 145 12.25 -27.42 -8.36
CA ARG A 145 12.68 -28.54 -9.21
C ARG A 145 13.69 -28.16 -10.30
N LYS A 146 13.65 -26.89 -10.78
CA LYS A 146 14.42 -26.50 -11.97
C LYS A 146 15.62 -25.60 -11.66
N ILE A 147 15.61 -24.89 -10.55
CA ILE A 147 16.61 -23.85 -10.23
C ILE A 147 17.41 -24.22 -8.98
N VAL A 148 16.80 -24.89 -8.00
CA VAL A 148 17.53 -25.31 -6.80
C VAL A 148 18.45 -26.46 -7.15
N ASP A 149 19.74 -26.27 -6.96
CA ASP A 149 20.75 -27.32 -7.11
C ASP A 149 20.91 -28.03 -5.75
N ASP A 150 20.53 -29.28 -5.70
CA ASP A 150 20.61 -30.13 -4.49
C ASP A 150 22.04 -30.35 -4.01
N SER A 151 23.06 -30.08 -4.88
CA SER A 151 24.47 -30.20 -4.52
C SER A 151 24.99 -29.03 -3.66
N VAL A 152 24.25 -27.91 -3.59
CA VAL A 152 24.65 -26.74 -2.80
C VAL A 152 24.17 -26.91 -1.34
N LYS A 153 25.14 -27.05 -0.43
CA LYS A 153 24.88 -27.09 1.02
C LYS A 153 24.20 -25.78 1.46
N GLY A 154 23.01 -25.88 2.03
CA GLY A 154 22.20 -24.74 2.49
C GLY A 154 20.95 -24.50 1.63
N ASN A 155 20.35 -25.58 1.15
CA ASN A 155 19.14 -25.62 0.31
C ASN A 155 18.07 -24.62 0.82
N ARG A 156 18.01 -23.46 0.17
CA ARG A 156 16.97 -22.44 0.43
C ARG A 156 15.85 -22.71 -0.55
N SER A 157 14.71 -23.19 -0.04
CA SER A 157 13.50 -23.31 -0.83
C SER A 157 13.16 -21.96 -1.47
N LEU A 158 12.98 -21.97 -2.79
CA LEU A 158 12.53 -20.81 -3.55
C LEU A 158 11.00 -20.74 -3.53
N SER A 159 10.49 -19.54 -3.40
CA SER A 159 9.07 -19.28 -3.54
C SER A 159 8.79 -18.28 -4.65
N GLY A 160 7.71 -18.52 -5.39
CA GLY A 160 7.21 -17.63 -6.43
C GLY A 160 5.76 -17.26 -6.21
N GLY A 161 5.36 -16.09 -6.71
CA GLY A 161 3.97 -15.63 -6.60
C GLY A 161 3.72 -14.38 -7.43
N ARG A 162 2.46 -14.10 -7.73
CA ARG A 162 2.07 -13.02 -8.62
C ARG A 162 2.60 -11.64 -8.18
N VAL A 163 2.50 -11.33 -6.90
CA VAL A 163 2.94 -10.03 -6.37
C VAL A 163 4.47 -9.99 -6.21
N GLN A 164 5.04 -10.99 -5.56
CA GLN A 164 6.48 -11.00 -5.27
C GLN A 164 7.34 -11.07 -6.53
N SER A 165 6.92 -11.80 -7.57
CA SER A 165 7.66 -11.91 -8.82
C SER A 165 7.67 -10.58 -9.59
N VAL A 166 6.55 -9.85 -9.61
CA VAL A 166 6.48 -8.51 -10.21
C VAL A 166 7.31 -7.51 -9.41
N ALA A 167 7.21 -7.52 -8.09
CA ALA A 167 8.00 -6.64 -7.22
C ALA A 167 9.50 -6.86 -7.42
N LEU A 168 9.95 -8.12 -7.46
CA LEU A 168 11.34 -8.47 -7.72
C LEU A 168 11.80 -7.98 -9.10
N ARG A 169 10.97 -8.16 -10.12
CA ARG A 169 11.27 -7.66 -11.47
C ARG A 169 11.50 -6.15 -11.47
N LEU A 170 10.62 -5.38 -10.84
CA LEU A 170 10.76 -3.92 -10.77
C LEU A 170 12.05 -3.49 -10.05
N ILE A 171 12.42 -4.21 -8.98
CA ILE A 171 13.67 -3.95 -8.26
C ILE A 171 14.88 -4.25 -9.15
N VAL A 172 14.88 -5.38 -9.84
CA VAL A 172 15.99 -5.77 -10.75
C VAL A 172 16.11 -4.80 -11.93
N GLU A 173 14.99 -4.38 -12.53
CA GLU A 173 14.99 -3.40 -13.61
C GLU A 173 15.55 -2.05 -13.12
N ARG A 174 15.16 -1.58 -11.95
CA ARG A 174 15.72 -0.37 -11.35
C ARG A 174 17.21 -0.49 -11.03
N GLU A 175 17.64 -1.63 -10.50
CA GLU A 175 19.07 -1.87 -10.22
C GLU A 175 19.90 -1.85 -11.49
N ARG A 176 19.39 -2.42 -12.57
CA ARG A 176 20.06 -2.36 -13.89
C ARG A 176 20.18 -0.92 -14.41
N GLU A 177 19.15 -0.10 -14.24
CA GLU A 177 19.19 1.33 -14.57
C GLU A 177 20.26 2.06 -13.75
N ILE A 178 20.35 1.76 -12.43
CA ILE A 178 21.36 2.35 -11.54
C ILE A 178 22.77 1.94 -11.98
N GLN A 179 22.99 0.65 -12.30
CA GLN A 179 24.29 0.15 -12.76
C GLN A 179 24.69 0.70 -14.13
N ALA A 180 23.71 0.97 -15.00
CA ALA A 180 23.95 1.56 -16.31
C ALA A 180 24.05 3.10 -16.26
N PHE A 181 23.79 3.72 -15.13
CA PHE A 181 23.79 5.17 -14.99
C PHE A 181 25.20 5.72 -15.11
N VAL A 182 25.42 6.60 -16.07
CA VAL A 182 26.65 7.36 -16.25
C VAL A 182 26.44 8.76 -15.65
N PRO A 183 27.12 9.09 -14.54
CA PRO A 183 27.01 10.41 -13.96
C PRO A 183 27.40 11.50 -14.97
N GLN A 184 26.60 12.53 -15.08
CA GLN A 184 26.89 13.72 -15.90
C GLN A 184 27.13 14.91 -14.98
N GLU A 185 28.31 15.51 -15.11
CA GLU A 185 28.62 16.73 -14.39
C GLU A 185 27.79 17.91 -14.94
N TYR A 186 27.31 18.73 -14.05
CA TYR A 186 26.68 20.00 -14.39
C TYR A 186 26.93 21.03 -13.29
N TRP A 187 26.95 22.29 -13.69
CA TRP A 187 27.19 23.40 -12.81
C TRP A 187 25.95 24.29 -12.70
N ASN A 188 25.65 24.75 -11.50
CA ASN A 188 24.63 25.78 -11.25
C ASN A 188 25.35 27.10 -10.97
N LEU A 189 25.06 28.11 -11.76
CA LEU A 189 25.61 29.46 -11.60
C LEU A 189 24.55 30.36 -10.97
N THR A 190 24.91 30.99 -9.86
CA THR A 190 24.08 31.97 -9.17
C THR A 190 24.84 33.26 -9.06
N VAL A 191 24.22 34.34 -9.47
CA VAL A 191 24.75 35.70 -9.33
C VAL A 191 23.95 36.46 -8.28
N GLU A 192 24.62 37.30 -7.50
CA GLU A 192 23.96 38.21 -6.58
C GLU A 192 23.89 39.61 -7.26
N LEU A 193 22.70 40.10 -7.38
CA LEU A 193 22.39 41.35 -8.07
C LEU A 193 21.78 42.37 -7.11
N GLN A 194 22.05 43.64 -7.36
CA GLN A 194 21.43 44.74 -6.65
C GLN A 194 21.10 45.87 -7.66
N ASP A 195 20.02 46.58 -7.42
CA ASP A 195 19.65 47.71 -8.25
C ASP A 195 20.70 48.84 -8.14
N LEU A 196 20.92 49.59 -9.24
CA LEU A 196 21.92 50.64 -9.31
C LEU A 196 21.71 51.75 -8.26
N ALA A 197 20.48 52.03 -7.90
CA ALA A 197 20.12 53.02 -6.90
C ALA A 197 20.25 52.49 -5.45
N LYS A 198 20.58 51.21 -5.25
CA LYS A 198 20.68 50.54 -3.94
C LYS A 198 19.45 50.73 -3.05
N LYS A 199 18.28 50.89 -3.64
CA LYS A 199 17.00 51.06 -2.92
C LYS A 199 16.39 49.77 -2.39
N HIS A 200 16.80 48.66 -2.98
CA HIS A 200 16.28 47.33 -2.60
C HIS A 200 17.41 46.44 -2.10
N ALA A 201 17.06 45.43 -1.31
CA ALA A 201 18.02 44.42 -0.87
C ALA A 201 18.56 43.59 -2.06
N PRO A 202 19.83 43.13 -2.00
CA PRO A 202 20.37 42.25 -3.02
C PRO A 202 19.53 40.98 -3.16
N PHE A 203 19.43 40.45 -4.38
CA PHE A 203 18.72 39.20 -4.67
C PHE A 203 19.58 38.29 -5.53
N LYS A 204 19.30 36.97 -5.42
CA LYS A 204 20.03 35.96 -6.16
C LYS A 204 19.29 35.60 -7.44
N ALA A 205 20.00 35.56 -8.56
CA ALA A 205 19.50 35.09 -9.83
C ALA A 205 20.27 33.83 -10.27
N LEU A 206 19.55 32.83 -10.74
CA LEU A 206 20.10 31.57 -11.22
C LEU A 206 20.15 31.58 -12.75
N LEU A 207 21.27 31.13 -13.33
CA LEU A 207 21.37 30.89 -14.76
C LEU A 207 20.44 29.73 -15.16
N GLU A 208 19.40 30.04 -15.93
CA GLU A 208 18.41 29.06 -16.35
C GLU A 208 18.50 28.71 -17.84
N LYS A 209 18.80 29.72 -18.66
CA LYS A 209 18.77 29.57 -20.13
C LYS A 209 19.93 30.32 -20.81
N LYS A 210 20.33 29.78 -21.97
CA LYS A 210 21.17 30.46 -22.95
C LYS A 210 20.36 30.58 -24.25
N GLY A 211 19.96 31.78 -24.62
CA GLY A 211 18.93 31.99 -25.62
C GLY A 211 17.58 31.39 -25.16
N ASN A 212 16.96 30.55 -25.98
CA ASN A 212 15.66 29.95 -25.69
C ASN A 212 15.73 28.54 -25.08
N ARG A 213 16.93 28.02 -24.84
CA ARG A 213 17.11 26.63 -24.34
C ARG A 213 17.60 26.65 -22.90
N LYS A 214 17.09 25.69 -22.09
CA LYS A 214 17.66 25.44 -20.77
C LYS A 214 19.14 25.13 -20.91
N TYR A 215 19.94 25.72 -20.04
CA TYR A 215 21.37 25.61 -20.11
C TYR A 215 21.98 25.44 -18.72
N LYS A 216 22.86 24.48 -18.61
CA LYS A 216 23.73 24.27 -17.46
C LYS A 216 25.12 23.92 -18.02
N PRO A 217 26.18 24.60 -17.61
CA PRO A 217 27.53 24.21 -18.00
C PRO A 217 27.84 22.80 -17.58
N SER A 218 28.56 22.07 -18.41
CA SER A 218 28.89 20.65 -18.22
C SER A 218 30.34 20.42 -17.79
N SER A 219 31.16 21.47 -17.76
CA SER A 219 32.55 21.39 -17.30
C SER A 219 33.01 22.71 -16.61
N ALA A 220 34.15 22.61 -15.93
CA ALA A 220 34.77 23.75 -15.30
C ALA A 220 35.19 24.83 -16.33
N GLU A 221 35.69 24.43 -17.52
CA GLU A 221 36.07 25.33 -18.60
C GLU A 221 34.87 26.10 -19.16
N GLU A 222 33.79 25.37 -19.41
CA GLU A 222 32.53 25.97 -19.87
C GLU A 222 31.95 26.94 -18.83
N THR A 223 32.04 26.57 -17.55
CA THR A 223 31.65 27.40 -16.42
C THR A 223 32.47 28.69 -16.37
N ALA A 224 33.79 28.61 -16.51
CA ALA A 224 34.69 29.75 -16.52
C ALA A 224 34.37 30.70 -17.68
N ALA A 225 34.12 30.19 -18.87
CA ALA A 225 33.73 31.01 -20.04
C ALA A 225 32.41 31.75 -19.79
N VAL A 226 31.41 31.10 -19.19
CA VAL A 226 30.14 31.74 -18.81
C VAL A 226 30.34 32.83 -17.76
N LEU A 227 31.17 32.55 -16.72
CA LEU A 227 31.48 33.54 -15.68
C LEU A 227 32.13 34.77 -16.26
N SER A 228 33.09 34.63 -17.18
CA SER A 228 33.74 35.75 -17.87
C SER A 228 32.75 36.58 -18.70
N ALA A 229 31.81 35.92 -19.38
CA ALA A 229 30.79 36.60 -20.14
C ALA A 229 29.79 37.36 -19.23
N LEU A 230 29.44 36.77 -18.08
CA LEU A 230 28.52 37.39 -17.12
C LEU A 230 29.18 38.57 -16.36
N ALA A 231 30.49 38.50 -16.07
CA ALA A 231 31.19 39.57 -15.33
C ALA A 231 31.16 40.94 -16.04
N ASN A 232 31.11 40.91 -17.36
CA ASN A 232 31.07 42.14 -18.21
C ASN A 232 29.67 42.41 -18.81
N GLY A 233 28.66 41.64 -18.36
CA GLY A 233 27.31 41.74 -18.89
C GLY A 233 26.46 42.82 -18.24
N GLU A 234 25.52 43.38 -19.00
CA GLU A 234 24.46 44.21 -18.48
C GLU A 234 23.29 43.36 -18.00
N TYR A 235 22.78 43.65 -16.79
CA TYR A 235 21.68 42.91 -16.20
C TYR A 235 20.40 43.74 -16.21
N VAL A 236 19.35 43.22 -16.85
CA VAL A 236 18.07 43.90 -16.97
C VAL A 236 16.93 43.03 -16.53
N VAL A 237 16.05 43.51 -15.66
CA VAL A 237 14.82 42.81 -15.30
C VAL A 237 13.81 43.01 -16.43
N SER A 238 13.63 41.96 -17.23
CA SER A 238 12.71 41.97 -18.39
C SER A 238 11.25 41.71 -18.02
N LYS A 239 11.00 40.97 -16.95
CA LYS A 239 9.63 40.59 -16.56
C LYS A 239 9.56 40.23 -15.08
N VAL A 240 8.53 40.72 -14.41
CA VAL A 240 8.15 40.31 -13.04
C VAL A 240 6.80 39.65 -13.10
N LYS A 241 6.70 38.43 -12.52
CA LYS A 241 5.43 37.71 -12.36
C LYS A 241 5.14 37.59 -10.87
N LYS A 242 4.05 38.19 -10.43
CA LYS A 242 3.54 38.02 -9.07
C LYS A 242 2.58 36.83 -9.06
N THR A 243 2.86 35.82 -8.26
CA THR A 243 1.93 34.71 -7.98
C THR A 243 1.29 35.00 -6.63
N ILE A 244 -0.02 34.97 -6.59
CA ILE A 244 -0.84 35.11 -5.37
C ILE A 244 -1.12 33.73 -4.83
#